data_dcc8b09e0837314eb39de6ea2b35621b
#
_entry.id   dcc8b09e0837314eb39de6ea2b35621b
#
_cell.length_a   1.000
_cell.length_b   1.000
_cell.length_c   1.000
_cell.angle_alpha   90.00
_cell.angle_beta   90.00
_cell.angle_gamma   90.00
#
_symmetry.space_group_name_H-M   'P 1'
#
loop_
_entity.id
_entity.type
_entity.pdbx_description
1 polymer ?
#
loop_
_entity_poly.entity_id
_entity_poly.type
_entity_poly.pdbx_seq_one_letter_code
_entity_poly.pdbx_strand_id
1 'polypeptide(L)'
;MPLSRRNENIFEEKSHLGRKIGVTLLVVLLLTFGAGAVANFAISNTVKTLRQTVTIPDLPNSLDQWSILLLTDLNGEYRGLNQASIGKAVGTRAVSCVIMTGNMIGENGDAAPALALLEQLPAGSKVLFLPGSGDPSPYATTAHASLSPYADWAQAFIDAGVTMLDVPVSFTREKSTIWFVPEDLYTLNIPSARKAYQKQLDGLNALPTLTADQAALQRLAVYQLDRLDRIEAAMAEMTNKDMQVCVSGMPLTQEYITTAKQNADPKAVCAMK
;
A
#
# COMPACT_ATOMS: atom_id res chain seq x y z
N MET A 1 -81.98 33.85 46.02
CA MET A 1 -80.49 33.66 45.93
C MET A 1 -80.23 32.74 44.74
N PRO A 2 -79.66 33.19 43.60
CA PRO A 2 -79.27 32.33 42.55
C PRO A 2 -77.73 31.97 42.65
N LEU A 3 -77.47 30.71 42.67
CA LEU A 3 -76.11 30.15 42.63
C LEU A 3 -75.49 30.43 41.29
N SER A 4 -74.44 31.22 41.24
CA SER A 4 -73.59 31.39 40.05
C SER A 4 -72.82 30.10 39.78
N ARG A 5 -73.12 29.42 38.65
CA ARG A 5 -72.27 28.37 38.12
C ARG A 5 -71.08 28.99 37.45
N ARG A 6 -69.93 28.81 38.08
CA ARG A 6 -68.62 29.13 37.50
C ARG A 6 -68.31 28.06 36.39
N ASN A 7 -68.39 28.49 35.16
CA ASN A 7 -67.89 27.64 34.08
C ASN A 7 -66.35 27.54 34.15
N GLU A 8 -65.87 26.48 34.72
CA GLU A 8 -64.46 26.18 34.58
C GLU A 8 -64.24 25.63 33.13
N ASN A 9 -63.43 26.35 32.38
CA ASN A 9 -62.95 25.95 31.07
C ASN A 9 -62.08 24.70 31.23
N ILE A 10 -62.64 23.52 30.93
CA ILE A 10 -62.00 22.20 31.07
C ILE A 10 -61.02 21.92 29.93
N PHE A 11 -60.83 22.82 28.99
CA PHE A 11 -59.86 22.71 27.92
C PHE A 11 -58.65 23.59 28.20
N GLU A 12 -57.71 23.12 29.05
CA GLU A 12 -56.36 23.61 29.00
C GLU A 12 -55.78 23.26 27.63
N GLU A 13 -55.61 24.23 26.76
CA GLU A 13 -54.82 24.08 25.55
C GLU A 13 -53.38 23.68 26.00
N LYS A 14 -53.08 22.37 25.89
CA LYS A 14 -51.71 21.91 26.12
C LYS A 14 -50.81 22.67 25.17
N SER A 15 -49.98 23.54 25.70
CA SER A 15 -49.06 24.32 24.89
C SER A 15 -48.15 23.38 24.11
N HIS A 16 -48.26 23.40 22.79
CA HIS A 16 -47.40 22.62 21.88
C HIS A 16 -45.98 23.18 21.82
N LEU A 17 -45.61 24.11 22.70
CA LEU A 17 -44.31 24.79 22.73
C LEU A 17 -43.18 23.79 22.94
N GLY A 18 -43.31 22.87 23.90
CA GLY A 18 -42.30 21.82 24.11
C GLY A 18 -42.08 20.92 22.93
N ARG A 19 -43.18 20.56 22.20
CA ARG A 19 -43.09 19.76 20.97
C ARG A 19 -42.41 20.54 19.84
N LYS A 20 -42.72 21.85 19.70
CA LYS A 20 -42.06 22.72 18.70
C LYS A 20 -40.59 22.88 18.98
N ILE A 21 -40.21 23.12 20.24
CA ILE A 21 -38.79 23.19 20.64
C ILE A 21 -38.08 21.85 20.38
N GLY A 22 -38.69 20.73 20.77
CA GLY A 22 -38.11 19.41 20.53
C GLY A 22 -37.90 19.10 19.03
N VAL A 23 -38.88 19.44 18.18
CA VAL A 23 -38.74 19.27 16.71
C VAL A 23 -37.68 20.19 16.16
N THR A 24 -37.61 21.46 16.59
CA THR A 24 -36.56 22.37 16.12
C THR A 24 -35.16 21.90 16.53
N LEU A 25 -34.99 21.44 17.77
CA LEU A 25 -33.72 20.87 18.21
C LEU A 25 -33.32 19.61 17.39
N LEU A 26 -34.29 18.75 17.13
CA LEU A 26 -34.05 17.56 16.29
C LEU A 26 -33.62 17.93 14.85
N VAL A 27 -34.27 18.90 14.24
CA VAL A 27 -33.95 19.40 12.91
C VAL A 27 -32.54 20.02 12.90
N VAL A 28 -32.21 20.85 13.88
CA VAL A 28 -30.85 21.44 13.99
C VAL A 28 -29.81 20.34 14.18
N LEU A 29 -30.07 19.34 15.01
CA LEU A 29 -29.17 18.21 15.22
C LEU A 29 -28.95 17.40 13.89
N LEU A 30 -30.01 17.14 13.16
CA LEU A 30 -29.91 16.42 11.87
C LEU A 30 -29.16 17.25 10.83
N LEU A 31 -29.36 18.56 10.79
CA LEU A 31 -28.64 19.45 9.87
C LEU A 31 -27.15 19.53 10.21
N THR A 32 -26.80 19.64 11.48
CA THR A 32 -25.39 19.67 11.92
C THR A 32 -24.70 18.34 11.68
N PHE A 33 -25.39 17.22 11.95
CA PHE A 33 -24.87 15.89 11.67
C PHE A 33 -24.69 15.66 10.16
N GLY A 34 -25.70 16.04 9.36
CA GLY A 34 -25.65 15.98 7.90
C GLY A 34 -24.53 16.83 7.31
N ALA A 35 -24.39 18.08 7.76
CA ALA A 35 -23.30 18.96 7.34
C ALA A 35 -21.92 18.39 7.72
N GLY A 36 -21.79 17.84 8.94
CA GLY A 36 -20.57 17.17 9.40
C GLY A 36 -20.21 15.96 8.55
N ALA A 37 -21.19 15.12 8.21
CA ALA A 37 -20.99 13.95 7.37
C ALA A 37 -20.54 14.33 5.94
N VAL A 38 -21.19 15.35 5.34
CA VAL A 38 -20.80 15.87 4.01
C VAL A 38 -19.39 16.47 4.04
N ALA A 39 -19.07 17.26 5.06
CA ALA A 39 -17.73 17.83 5.21
C ALA A 39 -16.67 16.74 5.39
N ASN A 40 -16.92 15.75 6.24
CA ASN A 40 -16.03 14.62 6.43
C ASN A 40 -15.84 13.84 5.13
N PHE A 41 -16.91 13.54 4.40
CA PHE A 41 -16.82 12.86 3.09
C PHE A 41 -16.00 13.67 2.08
N ALA A 42 -16.22 14.98 2.00
CA ALA A 42 -15.48 15.85 1.09
C ALA A 42 -13.97 15.87 1.42
N ILE A 43 -13.63 15.99 2.71
CA ILE A 43 -12.24 16.03 3.18
C ILE A 43 -11.57 14.67 2.96
N SER A 44 -12.22 13.57 3.32
CA SER A 44 -11.68 12.22 3.21
C SER A 44 -11.42 11.79 1.75
N ASN A 45 -12.16 12.34 0.79
CA ASN A 45 -11.98 12.05 -0.64
C ASN A 45 -11.02 13.03 -1.34
N THR A 46 -10.42 13.98 -0.62
CA THR A 46 -9.49 14.93 -1.22
C THR A 46 -8.11 14.30 -1.36
N VAL A 47 -7.63 14.14 -2.58
CA VAL A 47 -6.28 13.65 -2.89
C VAL A 47 -5.38 14.83 -3.20
N LYS A 48 -4.26 14.94 -2.48
CA LYS A 48 -3.24 15.96 -2.74
C LYS A 48 -2.12 15.34 -3.56
N THR A 49 -1.78 15.99 -4.67
CA THR A 49 -0.63 15.62 -5.49
C THR A 49 0.56 16.48 -5.09
N LEU A 50 1.63 15.84 -4.65
CA LEU A 50 2.93 16.47 -4.44
C LEU A 50 3.82 16.17 -5.64
N ARG A 51 4.43 17.20 -6.20
CA ARG A 51 5.46 17.05 -7.23
C ARG A 51 6.80 17.45 -6.67
N GLN A 52 7.74 16.55 -6.79
CA GLN A 52 9.12 16.78 -6.39
C GLN A 52 10.03 16.48 -7.57
N THR A 53 10.96 17.37 -7.85
CA THR A 53 12.04 17.14 -8.80
C THR A 53 13.32 16.92 -8.02
N VAL A 54 13.98 15.81 -8.33
CA VAL A 54 15.27 15.46 -7.72
C VAL A 54 16.33 15.62 -8.80
N THR A 55 17.32 16.46 -8.53
CA THR A 55 18.48 16.61 -9.41
C THR A 55 19.57 15.66 -8.93
N ILE A 56 19.99 14.77 -9.81
CA ILE A 56 21.02 13.77 -9.52
C ILE A 56 22.27 14.13 -10.34
N PRO A 57 23.41 14.41 -9.68
CA PRO A 57 24.65 14.64 -10.39
C PRO A 57 25.02 13.43 -11.28
N ASP A 58 25.56 13.69 -12.45
CA ASP A 58 26.02 12.67 -13.41
C ASP A 58 24.94 11.65 -13.83
N LEU A 59 23.64 12.03 -13.74
CA LEU A 59 22.56 11.21 -14.28
C LEU A 59 22.73 11.06 -15.79
N PRO A 60 22.72 9.82 -16.33
CA PRO A 60 22.73 9.61 -17.77
C PRO A 60 21.57 10.33 -18.48
N ASN A 61 21.83 10.96 -19.62
CA ASN A 61 20.81 11.69 -20.38
C ASN A 61 19.58 10.83 -20.74
N SER A 62 19.78 9.53 -20.94
CA SER A 62 18.68 8.59 -21.20
C SER A 62 17.72 8.42 -20.02
N LEU A 63 18.17 8.71 -18.79
CA LEU A 63 17.36 8.70 -17.59
C LEU A 63 16.83 10.09 -17.20
N ASP A 64 17.20 11.15 -17.92
CA ASP A 64 16.65 12.48 -17.68
C ASP A 64 15.12 12.45 -17.84
N GLN A 65 14.43 13.19 -16.98
CA GLN A 65 12.95 13.22 -16.89
C GLN A 65 12.30 11.87 -16.63
N TRP A 66 13.04 10.90 -16.06
CA TRP A 66 12.41 9.68 -15.56
C TRP A 66 11.40 10.06 -14.47
N SER A 67 10.15 9.63 -14.66
CA SER A 67 9.07 10.01 -13.74
C SER A 67 8.52 8.79 -13.02
N ILE A 68 8.44 8.91 -11.69
CA ILE A 68 7.88 7.89 -10.80
C ILE A 68 6.59 8.44 -10.21
N LEU A 69 5.50 7.68 -10.31
CA LEU A 69 4.30 7.91 -9.53
C LEU A 69 4.40 7.08 -8.26
N LEU A 70 4.54 7.75 -7.13
CA LEU A 70 4.56 7.10 -5.82
C LEU A 70 3.17 7.18 -5.19
N LEU A 71 2.61 6.04 -4.81
CA LEU A 71 1.33 5.89 -4.13
C LEU A 71 1.57 5.20 -2.79
N THR A 72 1.09 5.81 -1.71
CA THR A 72 1.31 5.29 -0.35
C THR A 72 0.07 5.41 0.51
N ASP A 73 -0.04 4.53 1.50
CA ASP A 73 -0.98 4.63 2.62
C ASP A 73 -2.46 4.73 2.19
N LEU A 74 -2.86 3.88 1.24
CA LEU A 74 -4.27 3.75 0.87
C LEU A 74 -5.11 3.15 2.00
N ASN A 75 -4.49 2.29 2.83
CA ASN A 75 -5.07 1.64 4.02
C ASN A 75 -6.36 0.85 3.73
N GLY A 76 -6.47 0.24 2.54
CA GLY A 76 -7.67 -0.49 2.14
C GLY A 76 -8.90 0.40 1.96
N GLU A 77 -8.75 1.70 1.75
CA GLU A 77 -9.87 2.63 1.63
C GLU A 77 -10.12 3.06 0.18
N TYR A 78 -11.39 3.33 -0.12
CA TYR A 78 -11.77 3.97 -1.39
C TYR A 78 -11.68 5.50 -1.26
N ARG A 79 -11.04 6.14 -2.24
CA ARG A 79 -11.01 7.60 -2.41
C ARG A 79 -11.93 8.01 -3.57
N GLY A 80 -13.20 8.13 -3.26
CA GLY A 80 -14.28 8.23 -4.24
C GLY A 80 -14.70 6.88 -4.82
N LEU A 81 -15.69 6.88 -5.70
CA LEU A 81 -16.16 5.66 -6.36
C LEU A 81 -15.03 5.06 -7.22
N ASN A 82 -14.69 3.79 -7.01
CA ASN A 82 -13.63 3.09 -7.72
C ASN A 82 -12.32 3.90 -7.81
N GLN A 83 -11.90 4.55 -6.72
CA GLN A 83 -10.70 5.38 -6.66
C GLN A 83 -10.69 6.60 -7.60
N ALA A 84 -11.86 7.09 -8.02
CA ALA A 84 -11.97 8.18 -8.98
C ALA A 84 -11.24 9.46 -8.55
N SER A 85 -11.15 9.74 -7.25
CA SER A 85 -10.41 10.91 -6.74
C SER A 85 -8.91 10.79 -7.00
N ILE A 86 -8.34 9.59 -6.89
CA ILE A 86 -6.93 9.32 -7.21
C ILE A 86 -6.74 9.37 -8.72
N GLY A 87 -7.59 8.70 -9.50
CA GLY A 87 -7.55 8.74 -10.96
C GLY A 87 -7.57 10.17 -11.51
N LYS A 88 -8.43 11.03 -10.96
CA LYS A 88 -8.45 12.46 -11.31
C LYS A 88 -7.15 13.19 -10.96
N ALA A 89 -6.55 12.86 -9.81
CA ALA A 89 -5.30 13.47 -9.37
C ALA A 89 -4.08 13.01 -10.20
N VAL A 90 -4.04 11.74 -10.59
CA VAL A 90 -3.04 11.17 -11.50
C VAL A 90 -3.19 11.76 -12.90
N GLY A 91 -4.42 11.82 -13.41
CA GLY A 91 -4.73 12.31 -14.74
C GLY A 91 -4.15 11.41 -15.83
N THR A 92 -3.95 11.99 -17.02
CA THR A 92 -3.47 11.27 -18.22
C THR A 92 -1.94 11.33 -18.41
N ARG A 93 -1.19 11.65 -17.35
CA ARG A 93 0.24 11.83 -17.49
C ARG A 93 0.94 10.49 -17.67
N ALA A 94 1.80 10.42 -18.67
CA ALA A 94 2.70 9.29 -18.79
C ALA A 94 3.71 9.32 -17.63
N VAL A 95 3.85 8.18 -16.97
CA VAL A 95 4.88 7.95 -15.96
C VAL A 95 5.76 6.79 -16.38
N SER A 96 7.03 6.80 -15.99
CA SER A 96 7.97 5.74 -16.36
C SER A 96 7.70 4.46 -15.57
N CYS A 97 7.33 4.59 -14.30
CA CYS A 97 6.81 3.49 -13.49
C CYS A 97 5.93 4.02 -12.36
N VAL A 98 5.15 3.13 -11.79
CA VAL A 98 4.35 3.36 -10.58
C VAL A 98 4.95 2.53 -9.46
N ILE A 99 5.14 3.12 -8.30
CA ILE A 99 5.53 2.42 -7.07
C ILE A 99 4.39 2.58 -6.09
N MET A 100 3.84 1.45 -5.68
CA MET A 100 2.90 1.35 -4.58
C MET A 100 3.67 0.84 -3.37
N THR A 101 3.65 1.56 -2.26
CA THR A 101 4.39 1.17 -1.05
C THR A 101 3.69 1.68 0.20
N GLY A 102 4.12 1.21 1.36
CA GLY A 102 3.44 1.50 2.60
C GLY A 102 2.14 0.69 2.73
N ASN A 103 1.27 1.12 3.61
CA ASN A 103 0.04 0.42 3.96
C ASN A 103 -1.03 0.59 2.86
N MET A 104 -0.98 -0.24 1.83
CA MET A 104 -1.92 -0.16 0.70
C MET A 104 -3.19 -0.98 0.95
N ILE A 105 -3.03 -2.18 1.54
CA ILE A 105 -4.11 -3.13 1.79
C ILE A 105 -4.82 -2.85 3.11
N GLY A 106 -4.07 -2.38 4.11
CA GLY A 106 -4.56 -2.20 5.48
C GLY A 106 -4.71 -3.52 6.25
N GLU A 107 -4.91 -3.42 7.56
CA GLU A 107 -4.93 -4.56 8.47
C GLU A 107 -6.01 -5.60 8.14
N ASN A 108 -7.11 -5.19 7.51
CA ASN A 108 -8.21 -6.09 7.16
C ASN A 108 -7.89 -7.03 5.99
N GLY A 109 -6.80 -6.82 5.29
CA GLY A 109 -6.40 -7.65 4.15
C GLY A 109 -7.29 -7.52 2.90
N ASP A 110 -8.15 -6.50 2.84
CA ASP A 110 -9.01 -6.25 1.67
C ASP A 110 -8.20 -5.59 0.54
N ALA A 111 -7.92 -6.37 -0.48
CA ALA A 111 -7.18 -5.91 -1.65
C ALA A 111 -8.06 -5.13 -2.66
N ALA A 112 -9.38 -5.19 -2.57
CA ALA A 112 -10.28 -4.64 -3.57
C ALA A 112 -10.08 -3.13 -3.82
N PRO A 113 -9.89 -2.27 -2.80
CA PRO A 113 -9.63 -0.85 -3.03
C PRO A 113 -8.33 -0.58 -3.79
N ALA A 114 -7.29 -1.36 -3.51
CA ALA A 114 -6.00 -1.20 -4.17
C ALA A 114 -5.99 -1.82 -5.58
N LEU A 115 -6.74 -2.90 -5.82
CA LEU A 115 -6.98 -3.43 -7.16
C LEU A 115 -7.78 -2.44 -8.02
N ALA A 116 -8.83 -1.81 -7.45
CA ALA A 116 -9.57 -0.76 -8.13
C ALA A 116 -8.68 0.47 -8.47
N LEU A 117 -7.65 0.73 -7.69
CA LEU A 117 -6.67 1.78 -7.98
C LEU A 117 -5.86 1.46 -9.24
N LEU A 118 -5.53 0.20 -9.51
CA LEU A 118 -4.79 -0.18 -10.72
C LEU A 118 -5.53 0.20 -11.99
N GLU A 119 -6.87 0.14 -11.98
CA GLU A 119 -7.72 0.54 -13.11
C GLU A 119 -7.66 2.05 -13.40
N GLN A 120 -7.26 2.85 -12.41
CA GLN A 120 -7.13 4.31 -12.52
C GLN A 120 -5.74 4.77 -12.98
N LEU A 121 -4.80 3.85 -13.11
CA LEU A 121 -3.44 4.17 -13.54
C LEU A 121 -3.35 4.33 -15.05
N PRO A 122 -2.38 5.09 -15.57
CA PRO A 122 -2.15 5.20 -17.01
C PRO A 122 -1.94 3.83 -17.64
N ALA A 123 -2.59 3.56 -18.76
CA ALA A 123 -2.52 2.26 -19.43
C ALA A 123 -1.07 1.88 -19.77
N GLY A 124 -0.72 0.63 -19.51
CA GLY A 124 0.63 0.10 -19.76
C GLY A 124 1.68 0.52 -18.74
N SER A 125 1.29 1.19 -17.65
CA SER A 125 2.21 1.50 -16.54
C SER A 125 2.75 0.21 -15.93
N LYS A 126 4.06 0.16 -15.71
CA LYS A 126 4.67 -0.89 -14.90
C LYS A 126 4.49 -0.52 -13.43
N VAL A 127 3.88 -1.41 -12.68
CA VAL A 127 3.57 -1.20 -11.27
C VAL A 127 4.42 -2.11 -10.41
N LEU A 128 5.18 -1.52 -9.50
CA LEU A 128 5.94 -2.21 -8.45
C LEU A 128 5.19 -2.04 -7.13
N PHE A 129 5.12 -3.09 -6.33
CA PHE A 129 4.50 -3.04 -5.02
C PHE A 129 5.41 -3.59 -3.93
N LEU A 130 5.65 -2.78 -2.90
CA LEU A 130 6.36 -3.14 -1.68
C LEU A 130 5.40 -2.97 -0.49
N PRO A 131 4.95 -4.06 0.15
CA PRO A 131 4.07 -3.98 1.32
C PRO A 131 4.67 -3.18 2.45
N GLY A 132 3.83 -2.44 3.17
CA GLY A 132 4.21 -1.74 4.40
C GLY A 132 3.99 -2.60 5.65
N SER A 133 4.36 -2.05 6.81
CA SER A 133 4.24 -2.75 8.09
C SER A 133 2.79 -2.96 8.55
N GLY A 134 1.83 -2.18 8.05
CA GLY A 134 0.41 -2.34 8.32
C GLY A 134 -0.33 -3.20 7.30
N ASP A 135 0.35 -3.66 6.24
CA ASP A 135 -0.21 -4.64 5.34
C ASP A 135 -0.03 -6.06 5.90
N PRO A 136 -0.94 -7.00 5.62
CA PRO A 136 -0.72 -8.40 5.95
C PRO A 136 0.52 -8.95 5.23
N SER A 137 1.11 -10.03 5.77
CA SER A 137 2.21 -10.71 5.09
C SER A 137 1.82 -11.07 3.65
N PRO A 138 2.65 -10.75 2.64
CA PRO A 138 2.38 -11.15 1.27
C PRO A 138 2.57 -12.65 1.02
N TYR A 139 3.13 -13.38 1.99
CA TYR A 139 3.45 -14.79 1.86
C TYR A 139 2.45 -15.68 2.57
N ALA A 140 2.10 -16.78 1.95
CA ALA A 140 1.18 -17.78 2.50
C ALA A 140 1.91 -18.68 3.51
N THR A 141 1.52 -18.59 4.78
CA THR A 141 2.02 -19.45 5.88
C THR A 141 1.04 -20.55 6.26
N THR A 142 -0.18 -20.52 5.72
CA THR A 142 -1.25 -21.50 5.94
C THR A 142 -1.78 -22.01 4.60
N ALA A 143 -2.51 -23.11 4.64
CA ALA A 143 -3.15 -23.65 3.46
C ALA A 143 -4.19 -22.67 2.88
N HIS A 144 -4.19 -22.52 1.58
CA HIS A 144 -5.14 -21.70 0.84
C HIS A 144 -5.43 -22.37 -0.53
N ALA A 145 -6.42 -21.84 -1.25
CA ALA A 145 -6.88 -22.47 -2.50
C ALA A 145 -5.80 -22.50 -3.60
N SER A 146 -4.96 -21.48 -3.67
CA SER A 146 -3.83 -21.44 -4.58
C SER A 146 -2.64 -22.25 -4.05
N LEU A 147 -1.83 -22.81 -4.95
CA LEU A 147 -0.53 -23.40 -4.60
C LEU A 147 0.62 -22.37 -4.64
N SER A 148 0.30 -21.10 -4.78
CA SER A 148 1.25 -19.99 -4.76
C SER A 148 1.97 -19.88 -3.41
N PRO A 149 3.23 -19.45 -3.36
CA PRO A 149 3.89 -19.03 -2.13
C PRO A 149 3.34 -17.71 -1.59
N TYR A 150 2.56 -16.98 -2.37
CA TYR A 150 1.95 -15.72 -1.99
C TYR A 150 0.56 -15.94 -1.36
N ALA A 151 0.20 -15.08 -0.42
CA ALA A 151 -1.17 -14.98 0.10
C ALA A 151 -2.14 -14.56 -1.02
N ASP A 152 -3.43 -14.90 -0.88
CA ASP A 152 -4.43 -14.70 -1.92
C ASP A 152 -4.51 -13.23 -2.40
N TRP A 153 -4.41 -12.27 -1.47
CA TRP A 153 -4.41 -10.87 -1.83
C TRP A 153 -3.17 -10.46 -2.67
N ALA A 154 -1.98 -10.98 -2.33
CA ALA A 154 -0.76 -10.68 -3.08
C ALA A 154 -0.76 -11.38 -4.44
N GLN A 155 -1.31 -12.60 -4.51
CA GLN A 155 -1.51 -13.29 -5.77
C GLN A 155 -2.47 -12.51 -6.69
N ALA A 156 -3.55 -11.96 -6.16
CA ALA A 156 -4.48 -11.13 -6.93
C ALA A 156 -3.79 -9.89 -7.55
N PHE A 157 -2.82 -9.29 -6.84
CA PHE A 157 -1.98 -8.21 -7.40
C PHE A 157 -1.10 -8.68 -8.55
N ILE A 158 -0.45 -9.84 -8.37
CA ILE A 158 0.39 -10.44 -9.42
C ILE A 158 -0.44 -10.76 -10.67
N ASP A 159 -1.63 -11.34 -10.48
CA ASP A 159 -2.56 -11.66 -11.56
C ASP A 159 -3.07 -10.40 -12.28
N ALA A 160 -3.16 -9.27 -11.57
CA ALA A 160 -3.46 -7.95 -12.13
C ALA A 160 -2.25 -7.26 -12.81
N GLY A 161 -1.10 -7.93 -12.89
CA GLY A 161 0.10 -7.42 -13.56
C GLY A 161 1.02 -6.57 -12.69
N VAL A 162 0.84 -6.57 -11.38
CA VAL A 162 1.74 -5.90 -10.44
C VAL A 162 2.96 -6.79 -10.18
N THR A 163 4.14 -6.19 -10.17
CA THR A 163 5.37 -6.86 -9.75
C THR A 163 5.59 -6.64 -8.27
N MET A 164 5.58 -7.73 -7.49
CA MET A 164 5.98 -7.66 -6.08
C MET A 164 7.47 -7.32 -6.01
N LEU A 165 7.80 -6.24 -5.31
CA LEU A 165 9.16 -5.77 -5.15
C LEU A 165 9.82 -6.48 -3.95
N ASP A 166 10.03 -7.76 -4.08
CA ASP A 166 10.73 -8.61 -3.11
C ASP A 166 12.13 -9.04 -3.56
N VAL A 167 12.47 -8.73 -4.81
CA VAL A 167 13.80 -8.79 -5.39
C VAL A 167 14.08 -7.47 -6.13
N PRO A 168 15.35 -7.11 -6.40
CA PRO A 168 15.63 -5.94 -7.22
C PRO A 168 15.01 -6.06 -8.62
N VAL A 169 14.41 -4.96 -9.08
CA VAL A 169 13.80 -4.89 -10.42
C VAL A 169 14.46 -3.79 -11.23
N SER A 170 14.88 -4.09 -12.44
CA SER A 170 15.52 -3.15 -13.34
C SER A 170 14.61 -2.67 -14.47
N PHE A 171 14.86 -1.43 -14.88
CA PHE A 171 14.34 -0.86 -16.12
C PHE A 171 15.50 -0.28 -16.93
N THR A 172 15.62 -0.72 -18.16
CA THR A 172 16.64 -0.21 -19.06
C THR A 172 16.00 0.74 -20.07
N ARG A 173 16.59 1.90 -20.22
CA ARG A 173 16.25 2.87 -21.25
C ARG A 173 17.52 3.20 -22.04
N GLU A 174 17.53 2.83 -23.32
CA GLU A 174 18.71 2.89 -24.17
C GLU A 174 19.88 2.06 -23.59
N LYS A 175 20.93 2.73 -23.08
CA LYS A 175 22.13 2.10 -22.52
C LYS A 175 22.25 2.29 -21.00
N SER A 176 21.20 2.83 -20.35
CA SER A 176 21.23 3.12 -18.92
C SER A 176 20.17 2.32 -18.20
N THR A 177 20.55 1.76 -17.07
CA THR A 177 19.68 0.93 -16.22
C THR A 177 19.44 1.64 -14.89
N ILE A 178 18.17 1.58 -14.45
CA ILE A 178 17.75 1.97 -13.12
C ILE A 178 17.22 0.74 -12.38
N TRP A 179 17.71 0.52 -11.18
CA TRP A 179 17.30 -0.57 -10.31
C TRP A 179 16.44 -0.05 -9.18
N PHE A 180 15.30 -0.69 -8.93
CA PHE A 180 14.48 -0.50 -7.75
C PHE A 180 14.78 -1.63 -6.78
N VAL A 181 15.29 -1.26 -5.60
CA VAL A 181 15.81 -2.20 -4.62
C VAL A 181 14.98 -2.07 -3.34
N PRO A 182 14.32 -3.13 -2.87
CA PRO A 182 13.64 -3.09 -1.58
C PRO A 182 14.62 -2.83 -0.44
N GLU A 183 14.17 -2.06 0.54
CA GLU A 183 15.04 -1.59 1.64
C GLU A 183 15.68 -2.71 2.44
N ASP A 184 14.96 -3.82 2.66
CA ASP A 184 15.43 -4.94 3.47
C ASP A 184 16.71 -5.58 2.92
N LEU A 185 16.97 -5.45 1.61
CA LEU A 185 18.13 -6.06 0.97
C LEU A 185 19.46 -5.42 1.35
N TYR A 186 19.46 -4.15 1.77
CA TYR A 186 20.69 -3.48 2.21
C TYR A 186 21.20 -3.99 3.56
N THR A 187 20.36 -4.67 4.32
CA THR A 187 20.70 -5.26 5.63
C THR A 187 20.57 -6.77 5.66
N LEU A 188 20.14 -7.38 4.56
CA LEU A 188 19.91 -8.82 4.47
C LEU A 188 21.24 -9.59 4.50
N ASN A 189 21.36 -10.49 5.48
CA ASN A 189 22.45 -11.46 5.51
C ASN A 189 22.02 -12.72 4.74
N ILE A 190 22.33 -12.76 3.44
CA ILE A 190 21.91 -13.84 2.53
C ILE A 190 22.38 -15.23 3.03
N PRO A 191 23.67 -15.45 3.41
CA PRO A 191 24.10 -16.75 3.93
C PRO A 191 23.31 -17.22 5.15
N SER A 192 23.02 -16.33 6.08
CA SER A 192 22.24 -16.67 7.29
C SER A 192 20.78 -16.97 6.95
N ALA A 193 20.16 -16.19 6.08
CA ALA A 193 18.79 -16.40 5.61
C ALA A 193 18.67 -17.74 4.86
N ARG A 194 19.60 -18.02 3.95
CA ARG A 194 19.67 -19.29 3.21
C ARG A 194 19.76 -20.49 4.16
N LYS A 195 20.64 -20.44 5.16
CA LYS A 195 20.77 -21.49 6.17
C LYS A 195 19.47 -21.70 6.96
N ALA A 196 18.77 -20.62 7.30
CA ALA A 196 17.49 -20.69 8.02
C ALA A 196 16.40 -21.37 7.19
N TYR A 197 16.21 -20.94 5.92
CA TYR A 197 15.21 -21.53 5.03
C TYR A 197 15.55 -22.98 4.65
N GLN A 198 16.83 -23.31 4.43
CA GLN A 198 17.24 -24.68 4.19
C GLN A 198 16.93 -25.59 5.38
N LYS A 199 17.26 -25.15 6.60
CA LYS A 199 16.93 -25.90 7.82
C LYS A 199 15.42 -26.12 7.97
N GLN A 200 14.60 -25.11 7.64
CA GLN A 200 13.15 -25.24 7.67
C GLN A 200 12.66 -26.27 6.64
N LEU A 201 13.18 -26.20 5.43
CA LEU A 201 12.85 -27.13 4.34
C LEU A 201 13.24 -28.54 4.68
N ASP A 202 14.45 -28.77 5.19
CA ASP A 202 14.95 -30.09 5.60
C ASP A 202 14.08 -30.70 6.70
N GLY A 203 13.67 -29.87 7.70
CA GLY A 203 12.77 -30.30 8.75
C GLY A 203 11.39 -30.73 8.23
N LEU A 204 10.84 -30.00 7.26
CA LEU A 204 9.55 -30.36 6.64
C LEU A 204 9.68 -31.61 5.75
N ASN A 205 10.78 -31.74 5.01
CA ASN A 205 11.05 -32.91 4.17
C ASN A 205 11.29 -34.21 4.96
N ALA A 206 11.69 -34.11 6.21
CA ALA A 206 11.89 -35.27 7.09
C ALA A 206 10.57 -35.85 7.64
N LEU A 207 9.45 -35.12 7.49
CA LEU A 207 8.14 -35.59 7.95
C LEU A 207 7.57 -36.65 6.99
N PRO A 208 7.02 -37.76 7.51
CA PRO A 208 6.46 -38.82 6.67
C PRO A 208 5.23 -38.38 5.87
N THR A 209 4.48 -37.43 6.42
CA THR A 209 3.31 -36.78 5.80
C THR A 209 3.25 -35.33 6.24
N LEU A 210 2.85 -34.44 5.34
CA LEU A 210 2.65 -33.02 5.65
C LEU A 210 1.17 -32.73 5.85
N THR A 211 0.84 -31.90 6.83
CA THR A 211 -0.45 -31.21 6.87
C THR A 211 -0.53 -30.19 5.74
N ALA A 212 -1.72 -29.70 5.44
CA ALA A 212 -1.90 -28.69 4.40
C ALA A 212 -1.10 -27.40 4.67
N ASP A 213 -1.05 -26.96 5.95
CA ASP A 213 -0.26 -25.81 6.36
C ASP A 213 1.25 -26.07 6.25
N GLN A 214 1.71 -27.25 6.64
CA GLN A 214 3.12 -27.64 6.49
C GLN A 214 3.53 -27.68 5.01
N ALA A 215 2.65 -28.12 4.11
CA ALA A 215 2.89 -28.08 2.68
C ALA A 215 2.95 -26.63 2.16
N ALA A 216 2.16 -25.70 2.71
CA ALA A 216 2.27 -24.28 2.39
C ALA A 216 3.63 -23.71 2.84
N LEU A 217 4.05 -24.01 4.07
CA LEU A 217 5.36 -23.59 4.58
C LEU A 217 6.53 -24.20 3.79
N GLN A 218 6.40 -25.43 3.30
CA GLN A 218 7.40 -26.05 2.44
C GLN A 218 7.53 -25.29 1.11
N ARG A 219 6.42 -24.98 0.44
CA ARG A 219 6.42 -24.17 -0.80
C ARG A 219 7.03 -22.79 -0.55
N LEU A 220 6.67 -22.16 0.57
CA LEU A 220 7.26 -20.86 0.95
C LEU A 220 8.77 -20.97 1.16
N ALA A 221 9.27 -21.98 1.85
CA ALA A 221 10.70 -22.18 2.05
C ALA A 221 11.46 -22.37 0.73
N VAL A 222 10.89 -23.15 -0.20
CA VAL A 222 11.45 -23.31 -1.56
C VAL A 222 11.46 -21.96 -2.29
N TYR A 223 10.37 -21.21 -2.23
CA TYR A 223 10.28 -19.88 -2.85
C TYR A 223 11.32 -18.92 -2.27
N GLN A 224 11.49 -18.90 -0.94
CA GLN A 224 12.46 -18.01 -0.30
C GLN A 224 13.90 -18.34 -0.68
N LEU A 225 14.23 -19.61 -0.86
CA LEU A 225 15.55 -20.01 -1.37
C LEU A 225 15.77 -19.52 -2.81
N ASP A 226 14.78 -19.73 -3.70
CA ASP A 226 14.80 -19.21 -5.06
C ASP A 226 14.88 -17.67 -5.10
N ARG A 227 14.14 -17.00 -4.21
CA ARG A 227 14.22 -15.54 -4.04
C ARG A 227 15.63 -15.08 -3.71
N LEU A 228 16.34 -15.76 -2.81
CA LEU A 228 17.73 -15.44 -2.48
C LEU A 228 18.66 -15.60 -3.70
N ASP A 229 18.46 -16.65 -4.51
CA ASP A 229 19.22 -16.85 -5.75
C ASP A 229 18.97 -15.71 -6.74
N ARG A 230 17.72 -15.28 -6.90
CA ARG A 230 17.36 -14.14 -7.76
C ARG A 230 17.93 -12.81 -7.26
N ILE A 231 17.98 -12.61 -5.93
CA ILE A 231 18.62 -11.43 -5.34
C ILE A 231 20.11 -11.42 -5.64
N GLU A 232 20.82 -12.53 -5.43
CA GLU A 232 22.25 -12.63 -5.73
C GLU A 232 22.53 -12.41 -7.23
N ALA A 233 21.71 -12.99 -8.11
CA ALA A 233 21.82 -12.78 -9.55
C ALA A 233 21.62 -11.29 -9.93
N ALA A 234 20.56 -10.65 -9.41
CA ALA A 234 20.31 -9.24 -9.67
C ALA A 234 21.43 -8.33 -9.15
N MET A 235 21.94 -8.62 -7.94
CA MET A 235 23.09 -7.87 -7.40
C MET A 235 24.37 -8.05 -8.22
N ALA A 236 24.59 -9.23 -8.79
CA ALA A 236 25.73 -9.49 -9.67
C ALA A 236 25.62 -8.77 -11.05
N GLU A 237 24.40 -8.51 -11.51
CA GLU A 237 24.14 -7.74 -12.73
C GLU A 237 24.30 -6.22 -12.54
N MET A 238 24.13 -5.73 -11.31
CA MET A 238 24.26 -4.30 -11.00
C MET A 238 25.70 -3.84 -11.21
N THR A 239 25.84 -2.73 -11.91
CA THR A 239 27.14 -2.09 -12.14
C THR A 239 27.20 -0.73 -11.47
N ASN A 240 28.43 -0.22 -11.28
CA ASN A 240 28.65 1.14 -10.75
C ASN A 240 28.16 2.27 -11.69
N LYS A 241 27.69 1.93 -12.88
CA LYS A 241 27.09 2.87 -13.84
C LYS A 241 25.57 2.93 -13.72
N ASP A 242 24.98 1.96 -13.06
CA ASP A 242 23.55 1.87 -12.90
C ASP A 242 23.07 2.78 -11.77
N MET A 243 21.87 3.31 -11.94
CA MET A 243 21.22 4.05 -10.87
C MET A 243 20.47 3.08 -9.98
N GLN A 244 20.60 3.22 -8.67
CA GLN A 244 19.84 2.46 -7.69
C GLN A 244 18.86 3.36 -6.94
N VAL A 245 17.60 2.92 -6.85
CA VAL A 245 16.55 3.57 -6.08
C VAL A 245 16.12 2.61 -4.96
N CYS A 246 16.45 2.96 -3.73
CA CYS A 246 15.96 2.25 -2.56
C CYS A 246 14.47 2.55 -2.36
N VAL A 247 13.63 1.51 -2.33
CA VAL A 247 12.19 1.63 -2.07
C VAL A 247 11.92 1.12 -0.66
N SER A 248 11.22 1.94 0.12
CA SER A 248 10.86 1.62 1.50
C SER A 248 9.36 1.73 1.71
N GLY A 249 8.80 0.80 2.49
CA GLY A 249 7.43 0.84 2.98
C GLY A 249 7.24 1.71 4.22
N MET A 250 8.34 2.20 4.80
CA MET A 250 8.37 3.02 6.02
C MET A 250 9.36 4.20 5.86
N PRO A 251 9.20 5.27 6.66
CA PRO A 251 10.23 6.32 6.73
C PRO A 251 11.57 5.73 7.18
N LEU A 252 12.61 5.95 6.40
CA LEU A 252 13.95 5.46 6.73
C LEU A 252 14.59 6.33 7.82
N THR A 253 15.21 5.69 8.81
CA THR A 253 16.00 6.41 9.81
C THR A 253 17.32 6.92 9.22
N GLN A 254 17.88 7.98 9.80
CA GLN A 254 19.19 8.50 9.36
C GLN A 254 20.30 7.46 9.52
N GLU A 255 20.22 6.62 10.55
CA GLU A 255 21.16 5.52 10.78
C GLU A 255 21.09 4.50 9.66
N TYR A 256 19.85 4.09 9.29
CA TYR A 256 19.63 3.18 8.17
C TYR A 256 20.18 3.74 6.87
N ILE A 257 19.88 5.01 6.55
CA ILE A 257 20.36 5.67 5.34
C ILE A 257 21.90 5.67 5.30
N THR A 258 22.55 5.92 6.44
CA THR A 258 24.01 5.90 6.54
C THR A 258 24.58 4.51 6.29
N THR A 259 23.99 3.47 6.89
CA THR A 259 24.37 2.07 6.70
C THR A 259 24.14 1.61 5.27
N ALA A 260 22.97 1.92 4.70
CA ALA A 260 22.65 1.59 3.32
C ALA A 260 23.62 2.25 2.32
N LYS A 261 24.02 3.50 2.57
CA LYS A 261 25.04 4.20 1.74
C LYS A 261 26.43 3.59 1.85
N GLN A 262 26.79 3.00 2.99
CA GLN A 262 28.06 2.28 3.16
C GLN A 262 28.06 0.94 2.42
N ASN A 263 26.91 0.28 2.35
CA ASN A 263 26.74 -1.02 1.70
C ASN A 263 26.36 -0.91 0.22
N ALA A 264 25.92 0.27 -0.20
CA ALA A 264 25.54 0.53 -1.59
C ALA A 264 26.69 1.22 -2.34
N ASP A 265 26.75 0.99 -3.65
CA ASP A 265 27.58 1.77 -4.56
C ASP A 265 27.25 3.29 -4.44
N PRO A 266 28.25 4.20 -4.60
CA PRO A 266 28.07 5.64 -4.44
C PRO A 266 26.97 6.33 -5.25
N LYS A 267 26.35 5.60 -6.19
CA LYS A 267 25.20 6.10 -6.99
C LYS A 267 23.82 5.71 -6.44
N ALA A 268 23.75 5.03 -5.29
CA ALA A 268 22.48 4.68 -4.70
C ALA A 268 21.71 5.92 -4.21
N VAL A 269 20.52 6.11 -4.74
CA VAL A 269 19.57 7.15 -4.31
C VAL A 269 18.49 6.49 -3.49
N CYS A 270 18.47 6.75 -2.18
CA CYS A 270 17.33 6.35 -1.37
C CYS A 270 16.17 7.31 -1.64
N ALA A 271 15.11 6.83 -2.26
CA ALA A 271 13.86 7.55 -2.34
C ALA A 271 13.24 7.59 -0.94
N MET A 272 13.35 8.74 -0.28
CA MET A 272 12.68 8.98 0.99
C MET A 272 11.22 9.34 0.76
N LYS A 273 10.38 8.80 1.63
CA LYS A 273 8.96 9.12 1.73
C LYS A 273 8.75 10.53 2.29
#